data_975e4afbfc655f49a73beb93681a2436
#
_entry.id   975e4afbfc655f49a73beb93681a2436
#
_cell.length_a   1.000
_cell.length_b   1.000
_cell.length_c   1.000
_cell.angle_alpha   90.00
_cell.angle_beta   90.00
_cell.angle_gamma   90.00
#
_symmetry.space_group_name_H-M   'P 1'
#
loop_
_entity.id
_entity.type
_entity.pdbx_description
1 polymer ?
#
loop_
_entity_poly.entity_id
_entity_poly.type
_entity_poly.pdbx_seq_one_letter_code
_entity_poly.pdbx_strand_id
1 'polypeptide(L)'
;MPAKRVTTVTVPVDGCSCVAFESYRDRTPLLTILATRPALLVTLTLPEHLDAGHVRFARELADFAARYAIEVERTWRGLPSLSALTSNPA
;
A
#
# COMPACT_ATOMS: atom_id res chain seq x y z
N MET A 1 0.84 -31.30 -4.08
CA MET A 1 0.22 -29.99 -3.80
C MET A 1 0.52 -29.01 -4.90
N PRO A 2 -0.47 -28.50 -5.55
CA PRO A 2 -0.18 -27.45 -6.52
C PRO A 2 0.35 -26.21 -5.83
N ALA A 3 1.31 -25.58 -6.47
CA ALA A 3 1.82 -24.32 -5.96
C ALA A 3 0.73 -23.27 -6.01
N LYS A 4 0.72 -22.38 -5.03
CA LYS A 4 -0.18 -21.25 -5.05
C LYS A 4 0.13 -20.38 -6.25
N ARG A 5 -0.89 -20.03 -6.99
CA ARG A 5 -0.74 -19.08 -8.07
C ARG A 5 -0.88 -17.68 -7.51
N VAL A 6 0.06 -16.85 -7.88
CA VAL A 6 0.05 -15.45 -7.45
C VAL A 6 -0.26 -14.60 -8.67
N THR A 7 -1.33 -13.83 -8.57
CA THR A 7 -1.65 -12.85 -9.60
C THR A 7 -1.01 -11.53 -9.22
N THR A 8 -0.19 -11.02 -10.11
CA THR A 8 0.50 -9.76 -9.87
C THR A 8 -0.18 -8.65 -10.66
N VAL A 9 -0.51 -7.57 -9.97
CA VAL A 9 -1.04 -6.37 -10.60
C VAL A 9 -0.02 -5.25 -10.35
N THR A 10 0.48 -4.68 -11.44
CA THR A 10 1.41 -3.56 -11.35
C THR A 10 0.66 -2.28 -11.67
N VAL A 11 0.70 -1.35 -10.75
CA VAL A 11 -0.04 -0.10 -10.90
C VAL A 11 0.97 1.04 -11.02
N PRO A 12 1.11 1.65 -12.20
CA PRO A 12 1.98 2.81 -12.34
C PRO A 12 1.36 4.01 -11.64
N VAL A 13 2.17 4.68 -10.83
CA VAL A 13 1.73 5.84 -10.07
C VAL A 13 2.33 7.09 -10.68
N ASP A 14 1.48 8.05 -11.02
CA ASP A 14 1.92 9.34 -11.53
C ASP A 14 1.42 10.46 -10.61
N GLY A 15 1.68 11.70 -11.00
CA GLY A 15 1.32 12.83 -10.15
C GLY A 15 -0.18 13.05 -9.98
N CYS A 16 -1.00 12.37 -10.79
CA CYS A 16 -2.45 12.47 -10.71
C CYS A 16 -3.08 11.27 -10.00
N SER A 17 -2.29 10.27 -9.65
CA SER A 17 -2.78 9.13 -8.89
C SER A 17 -3.17 9.57 -7.49
N CYS A 18 -4.16 8.91 -6.92
CA CYS A 18 -4.61 9.29 -5.59
C CYS A 18 -5.03 8.07 -4.77
N VAL A 19 -5.12 8.28 -3.47
CA VAL A 19 -5.58 7.29 -2.52
C VAL A 19 -6.78 7.88 -1.80
N ALA A 20 -7.81 7.08 -1.63
CA ALA A 20 -9.01 7.50 -0.92
C ALA A 20 -9.33 6.51 0.19
N PHE A 21 -9.85 7.03 1.28
CA PHE A 21 -10.28 6.24 2.41
C PHE A 21 -11.71 6.61 2.73
N GLU A 22 -12.55 5.60 2.93
CA GLU A 22 -13.93 5.82 3.32
C GLU A 22 -14.26 5.01 4.54
N SER A 23 -14.83 5.67 5.53
CA SER A 23 -15.29 5.08 6.77
C SER A 23 -16.80 5.07 6.77
N TYR A 24 -17.38 3.95 7.17
CA TYR A 24 -18.82 3.78 7.19
C TYR A 24 -19.29 3.48 8.60
N ARG A 25 -20.53 3.85 8.87
CA ARG A 25 -21.12 3.67 10.20
C ARG A 25 -21.41 2.21 10.50
N ASP A 26 -21.90 1.48 9.50
CA ASP A 26 -22.45 0.15 9.68
C ASP A 26 -21.81 -0.92 8.80
N ARG A 27 -20.64 -0.63 8.25
CA ARG A 27 -19.89 -1.61 7.50
C ARG A 27 -18.39 -1.28 7.52
N THR A 28 -17.59 -2.24 7.06
CA THR A 28 -16.14 -2.11 7.12
C THR A 28 -15.62 -1.02 6.19
N PRO A 29 -14.50 -0.39 6.57
CA PRO A 29 -13.94 0.70 5.77
C PRO A 29 -13.32 0.21 4.46
N LEU A 30 -13.19 1.13 3.52
CA LEU A 30 -12.55 0.86 2.23
C LEU A 30 -11.34 1.74 2.03
N LEU A 31 -10.29 1.16 1.45
CA LEU A 31 -9.14 1.90 0.99
C LEU A 31 -9.05 1.71 -0.52
N THR A 32 -8.92 2.79 -1.26
CA THR A 32 -8.95 2.78 -2.71
C THR A 32 -7.73 3.50 -3.27
N ILE A 33 -7.13 2.93 -4.30
CA ILE A 33 -6.02 3.55 -5.03
C ILE A 33 -6.47 3.74 -6.47
N LEU A 34 -6.38 4.95 -6.96
CA LEU A 34 -6.73 5.27 -8.34
C LEU A 34 -5.49 5.64 -9.12
N ALA A 35 -5.16 4.84 -10.11
CA ALA A 35 -4.13 5.15 -11.10
C ALA A 35 -4.81 5.72 -12.34
N THR A 36 -4.12 6.58 -13.08
CA THR A 36 -4.72 7.32 -14.18
C THR A 36 -4.27 6.88 -15.57
N ARG A 37 -3.12 6.20 -15.69
CA ARG A 37 -2.57 5.80 -16.99
C ARG A 37 -1.98 4.40 -16.96
N PRO A 38 -2.76 3.35 -17.23
CA PRO A 38 -4.19 3.38 -17.55
C PRO A 38 -5.04 3.67 -16.33
N ALA A 39 -6.28 4.04 -16.55
CA ALA A 39 -7.22 4.22 -15.44
C ALA A 39 -7.44 2.87 -14.77
N LEU A 40 -7.09 2.78 -13.51
CA LEU A 40 -7.20 1.54 -12.75
C LEU A 40 -7.56 1.87 -11.32
N LEU A 41 -8.63 1.24 -10.86
CA LEU A 41 -9.10 1.43 -9.49
C LEU A 41 -8.82 0.15 -8.71
N VAL A 42 -8.04 0.27 -7.65
CA VAL A 42 -7.74 -0.85 -6.76
C VAL A 42 -8.42 -0.58 -5.43
N THR A 43 -9.30 -1.47 -5.03
CA THR A 43 -10.04 -1.34 -3.78
C THR A 43 -9.70 -2.48 -2.86
N LEU A 44 -9.30 -2.16 -1.63
CA LEU A 44 -9.09 -3.15 -0.59
C LEU A 44 -10.38 -3.26 0.20
N THR A 45 -10.97 -4.44 0.17
CA THR A 45 -12.24 -4.69 0.86
C THR A 45 -12.01 -5.64 2.02
N LEU A 46 -12.85 -5.52 3.03
CA LEU A 46 -12.81 -6.37 4.21
C LEU A 46 -14.11 -7.14 4.32
N PRO A 47 -14.08 -8.34 4.90
CA PRO A 47 -15.32 -9.06 5.14
C PRO A 47 -16.14 -8.38 6.24
N GLU A 48 -17.38 -8.81 6.39
CA GLU A 48 -18.28 -8.23 7.37
C GLU A 48 -17.78 -8.41 8.80
N HIS A 49 -17.19 -9.56 9.08
CA HIS A 49 -16.67 -9.87 10.41
C HIS A 49 -15.15 -9.87 10.39
N LEU A 50 -14.56 -9.06 11.24
CA LEU A 50 -13.12 -8.91 11.30
C LEU A 50 -12.54 -9.75 12.44
N ASP A 51 -11.30 -10.20 12.24
CA ASP A 51 -10.54 -10.85 13.29
C ASP A 51 -9.20 -10.15 13.47
N ALA A 52 -8.38 -10.67 14.36
CA ALA A 52 -7.09 -10.07 14.68
C ALA A 52 -6.17 -10.01 13.44
N GLY A 53 -6.33 -10.95 12.52
CA GLY A 53 -5.54 -10.95 11.30
C GLY A 53 -5.81 -9.76 10.42
N HIS A 54 -7.06 -9.31 10.35
CA HIS A 54 -7.42 -8.12 9.59
C HIS A 54 -6.82 -6.86 10.23
N VAL A 55 -6.83 -6.79 11.55
CA VAL A 55 -6.23 -5.67 12.27
C VAL A 55 -4.72 -5.63 12.03
N ARG A 56 -4.07 -6.80 12.11
CA ARG A 56 -2.64 -6.89 11.84
C ARG A 56 -2.32 -6.44 10.42
N PHE A 57 -3.09 -6.89 9.43
CA PHE A 57 -2.88 -6.49 8.05
C PHE A 57 -2.98 -4.97 7.90
N ALA A 58 -4.00 -4.36 8.50
CA ALA A 58 -4.19 -2.91 8.40
C ALA A 58 -3.02 -2.15 9.03
N ARG A 59 -2.51 -2.62 10.16
CA ARG A 59 -1.36 -1.99 10.82
C ARG A 59 -0.09 -2.14 10.01
N GLU A 60 0.15 -3.32 9.45
CA GLU A 60 1.31 -3.53 8.59
C GLU A 60 1.22 -2.64 7.35
N LEU A 61 0.04 -2.54 6.77
CA LEU A 61 -0.16 -1.65 5.62
C LEU A 61 0.19 -0.21 5.98
N ALA A 62 -0.28 0.27 7.13
CA ALA A 62 0.00 1.62 7.57
C ALA A 62 1.50 1.85 7.77
N ASP A 63 2.18 0.90 8.41
CA ASP A 63 3.61 1.01 8.68
C ASP A 63 4.42 1.04 7.40
N PHE A 64 4.13 0.13 6.47
CA PHE A 64 4.86 0.09 5.21
C PHE A 64 4.52 1.26 4.31
N ALA A 65 3.27 1.72 4.34
CA ALA A 65 2.89 2.91 3.58
C ALA A 65 3.64 4.14 4.08
N ALA A 66 3.84 4.25 5.40
CA ALA A 66 4.61 5.36 5.96
C ALA A 66 6.07 5.31 5.50
N ARG A 67 6.67 4.12 5.52
CA ARG A 67 8.04 3.95 5.02
C ARG A 67 8.15 4.26 3.55
N TYR A 68 7.17 3.80 2.77
CA TYR A 68 7.11 4.08 1.35
C TYR A 68 7.08 5.59 1.10
N ALA A 69 6.25 6.31 1.84
CA ALA A 69 6.13 7.76 1.67
C ALA A 69 7.47 8.46 1.96
N ILE A 70 8.16 8.03 3.01
CA ILE A 70 9.47 8.60 3.34
C ILE A 70 10.48 8.34 2.23
N GLU A 71 10.52 7.11 1.71
CA GLU A 71 11.48 6.75 0.66
C GLU A 71 11.19 7.49 -0.65
N VAL A 72 9.91 7.67 -0.98
CA VAL A 72 9.52 8.42 -2.18
C VAL A 72 10.00 9.87 -2.06
N GLU A 73 9.80 10.49 -0.91
CA GLU A 73 10.23 11.86 -0.71
C GLU A 73 11.76 11.98 -0.76
N ARG A 74 12.48 11.05 -0.15
CA ARG A 74 13.93 11.05 -0.20
C ARG A 74 14.44 10.88 -1.62
N THR A 75 13.84 9.97 -2.37
CA THR A 75 14.19 9.76 -3.77
C THR A 75 13.96 11.05 -4.58
N TRP A 76 12.83 11.69 -4.36
CA TRP A 76 12.49 12.94 -5.03
C TRP A 76 13.50 14.03 -4.73
N ARG A 77 14.02 14.07 -3.50
CA ARG A 77 15.01 15.05 -3.09
C ARG A 77 16.44 14.64 -3.48
N GLY A 78 16.62 13.49 -4.09
CA GLY A 78 17.95 13.01 -4.45
C GLY A 78 18.76 12.50 -3.27
N LEU A 79 18.10 12.18 -2.16
CA LEU A 79 18.76 11.64 -0.98
C LEU A 79 18.84 10.11 -1.07
N PRO A 80 19.85 9.50 -0.43
CA PRO A 80 19.93 8.04 -0.44
C PRO A 80 18.79 7.42 0.37
N SER A 81 18.43 6.18 0.01
CA SER A 81 17.43 5.43 0.75
C SER A 81 17.85 5.22 2.20
N LEU A 82 16.89 5.23 3.10
CA LEU A 82 17.17 4.89 4.50
C LEU A 82 17.68 3.47 4.62
N SER A 83 17.21 2.57 3.78
CA SER A 83 17.71 1.19 3.77
C SER A 83 19.19 1.15 3.41
N ALA A 84 19.63 1.98 2.47
CA ALA A 84 21.04 2.07 2.11
C ALA A 84 21.87 2.64 3.24
N LEU A 85 21.32 3.64 3.98
CA LEU A 85 22.02 4.26 5.10
C LEU A 85 22.15 3.31 6.29
N THR A 86 21.16 2.45 6.50
CA THR A 86 21.17 1.50 7.62
C THR A 86 21.79 0.18 7.25
N SER A 87 22.04 -0.05 5.97
CA SER A 87 22.67 -1.28 5.50
C SER A 87 24.09 -1.32 6.02
N ASN A 88 24.44 -2.41 6.69
CA ASN A 88 25.78 -2.59 7.17
C ASN A 88 26.62 -3.26 6.10
N PRO A 89 27.60 -2.58 5.56
CA PRO A 89 28.43 -3.15 4.50
C PRO A 89 29.51 -4.04 5.08
N ALA A 90 29.14 -5.00 5.80
CA ALA A 90 30.09 -5.86 6.49
C ALA A 90 31.16 -6.44 5.56
#